data_91a70a7760ecfe090f8b95044f69de4b
#
_entry.id   91a70a7760ecfe090f8b95044f69de4b
#
_cell.length_a   1.000
_cell.length_b   1.000
_cell.length_c   1.000
_cell.angle_alpha   90.00
_cell.angle_beta   90.00
_cell.angle_gamma   90.00
#
_symmetry.space_group_name_H-M   'P 1'
#
loop_
_entity.id
_entity.type
_entity.pdbx_description
1 polymer ?
#
loop_
_entity_poly.entity_id
_entity_poly.type
_entity_poly.pdbx_seq_one_letter_code
_entity_poly.pdbx_strand_id
1 'polypeptide(L)'
;MPEINIRGVDHHYEWIGIPGQPVPSGKPVLVFIHGWAGSTRYWQSTAIAFTDQFDCLLYDMRGFGRSRLPRPIPPEVEALGYELDSFADDLALLLDALGIEKVYLNAHSTGGSVAVIFLNRYPQRVERAILTCNGVFEYNALAFKTFHFFSGYVVAFRPRWLKNIPGVDRLFMARFVRQPLSQAANQAFLEDFLMADHEVALGTVYTAVSKRAAEEMPHEFAQLTVPTLLISGEFDQIIPAELGRTAAAFNDKIEHIVIKNTAHFPMLEDVETYLNVTRSFLRESAIASP
;
A
#
# COMPACT_ATOMS: atom_id res chain seq x y z
N MET A 1 6.96 17.22 11.57
CA MET A 1 6.90 15.78 11.39
C MET A 1 8.13 15.40 10.59
N PRO A 2 8.74 14.23 10.80
CA PRO A 2 9.95 13.90 10.09
C PRO A 2 9.69 13.75 8.59
N GLU A 3 10.58 14.33 7.80
CA GLU A 3 10.61 14.25 6.34
C GLU A 3 12.03 13.92 5.91
N ILE A 4 12.16 13.23 4.79
CA ILE A 4 13.45 12.86 4.21
C ILE A 4 13.41 13.07 2.71
N ASN A 5 14.42 13.75 2.15
CA ASN A 5 14.47 14.00 0.72
C ASN A 5 14.95 12.76 -0.03
N ILE A 6 14.08 12.21 -0.90
CA ILE A 6 14.39 11.09 -1.79
C ILE A 6 14.15 11.57 -3.23
N ARG A 7 15.19 11.59 -4.02
CA ARG A 7 15.14 11.94 -5.46
C ARG A 7 14.46 13.29 -5.74
N GLY A 8 14.68 14.28 -4.85
CA GLY A 8 14.14 15.63 -4.98
C GLY A 8 12.71 15.83 -4.46
N VAL A 9 12.14 14.82 -3.79
CA VAL A 9 10.83 14.91 -3.13
C VAL A 9 10.99 14.63 -1.64
N ASP A 10 10.42 15.49 -0.80
CA ASP A 10 10.40 15.29 0.64
C ASP A 10 9.34 14.25 0.99
N HIS A 11 9.78 13.08 1.45
CA HIS A 11 8.91 11.99 1.87
C HIS A 11 8.61 12.12 3.35
N HIS A 12 7.34 12.22 3.67
CA HIS A 12 6.86 12.12 5.04
C HIS A 12 6.93 10.67 5.53
N TYR A 13 7.46 10.49 6.74
CA TYR A 13 7.46 9.18 7.41
C TYR A 13 7.16 9.32 8.91
N GLU A 14 6.72 8.23 9.51
CA GLU A 14 6.39 8.15 10.93
C GLU A 14 6.95 6.86 11.52
N TRP A 15 7.62 6.99 12.66
CA TRP A 15 7.93 5.83 13.50
C TRP A 15 6.84 5.65 14.54
N ILE A 16 6.30 4.44 14.63
CA ILE A 16 5.34 4.03 15.65
C ILE A 16 6.00 2.96 16.52
N GLY A 17 6.14 3.26 17.79
CA GLY A 17 6.72 2.37 18.80
C GLY A 17 5.97 2.45 20.11
N ILE A 18 6.51 1.82 21.16
CA ILE A 18 5.91 1.86 22.50
C ILE A 18 6.01 3.30 23.04
N PRO A 19 4.89 3.90 23.49
CA PRO A 19 4.92 5.25 24.04
C PRO A 19 5.96 5.41 25.15
N GLY A 20 6.76 6.49 25.05
CA GLY A 20 7.80 6.80 26.03
C GLY A 20 9.12 6.05 25.83
N GLN A 21 9.23 5.20 24.83
CA GLN A 21 10.48 4.54 24.45
C GLN A 21 11.09 5.16 23.19
N PRO A 22 12.44 5.13 23.04
CA PRO A 22 13.08 5.53 21.78
C PRO A 22 12.60 4.65 20.60
N VAL A 23 12.45 5.25 19.42
CA VAL A 23 12.14 4.54 18.18
C VAL A 23 13.08 5.05 17.08
N PRO A 24 13.79 4.18 16.35
CA PRO A 24 13.79 2.71 16.47
C PRO A 24 14.41 2.23 17.80
N SER A 25 13.85 1.15 18.35
CA SER A 25 14.28 0.58 19.65
C SER A 25 15.26 -0.58 19.52
N GLY A 26 15.58 -0.98 18.29
CA GLY A 26 16.37 -2.16 17.95
C GLY A 26 15.56 -3.42 17.69
N LYS A 27 14.22 -3.34 17.72
CA LYS A 27 13.36 -4.41 17.23
C LYS A 27 13.43 -4.51 15.72
N PRO A 28 13.01 -5.65 15.14
CA PRO A 28 12.80 -5.73 13.68
C PRO A 28 11.88 -4.62 13.18
N VAL A 29 12.15 -4.12 11.98
CA VAL A 29 11.35 -3.04 11.38
C VAL A 29 10.23 -3.62 10.54
N LEU A 30 8.99 -3.19 10.78
CA LEU A 30 7.83 -3.47 9.94
C LEU A 30 7.44 -2.19 9.18
N VAL A 31 7.59 -2.21 7.85
CA VAL A 31 7.27 -1.08 6.98
C VAL A 31 5.85 -1.21 6.44
N PHE A 32 5.09 -0.13 6.47
CA PHE A 32 3.73 -0.07 5.96
C PHE A 32 3.68 0.76 4.68
N ILE A 33 3.15 0.16 3.61
CA ILE A 33 3.01 0.79 2.29
C ILE A 33 1.53 0.96 1.99
N HIS A 34 1.08 2.20 1.82
CA HIS A 34 -0.33 2.50 1.58
C HIS A 34 -0.75 2.27 0.12
N GLY A 35 -2.06 2.18 -0.12
CA GLY A 35 -2.66 2.06 -1.44
C GLY A 35 -2.79 3.40 -2.18
N TRP A 36 -3.35 3.34 -3.40
CA TRP A 36 -3.58 4.51 -4.24
C TRP A 36 -4.39 5.59 -3.52
N ALA A 37 -3.93 6.82 -3.64
CA ALA A 37 -4.53 8.02 -3.02
C ALA A 37 -4.74 7.92 -1.49
N GLY A 38 -4.02 7.01 -0.82
CA GLY A 38 -3.97 6.90 0.63
C GLY A 38 -2.79 7.63 1.25
N SER A 39 -2.58 7.38 2.53
CA SER A 39 -1.44 7.87 3.31
C SER A 39 -1.13 6.93 4.49
N THR A 40 -0.15 7.28 5.31
CA THR A 40 0.18 6.61 6.57
C THR A 40 -1.02 6.53 7.54
N ARG A 41 -1.99 7.43 7.43
CA ARG A 41 -3.06 7.63 8.41
C ARG A 41 -3.88 6.36 8.69
N TYR A 42 -4.26 5.62 7.67
CA TYR A 42 -5.09 4.43 7.88
C TYR A 42 -4.31 3.20 8.39
N TRP A 43 -2.99 3.25 8.36
CA TRP A 43 -2.13 2.22 8.93
C TRP A 43 -1.82 2.41 10.41
N GLN A 44 -2.04 3.61 10.98
CA GLN A 44 -1.63 3.93 12.34
C GLN A 44 -2.17 2.96 13.39
N SER A 45 -3.45 2.60 13.34
CA SER A 45 -4.04 1.65 14.29
C SER A 45 -3.44 0.25 14.19
N THR A 46 -3.20 -0.22 12.97
CA THR A 46 -2.55 -1.50 12.72
C THR A 46 -1.08 -1.48 13.21
N ALA A 47 -0.34 -0.41 12.91
CA ALA A 47 1.04 -0.27 13.36
C ALA A 47 1.15 -0.24 14.89
N ILE A 48 0.28 0.50 15.57
CA ILE A 48 0.22 0.52 17.05
C ILE A 48 0.06 -0.89 17.62
N ALA A 49 -0.78 -1.73 16.98
CA ALA A 49 -1.00 -3.10 17.44
C ALA A 49 0.24 -4.01 17.29
N PHE A 50 1.23 -3.63 16.47
CA PHE A 50 2.47 -4.39 16.26
C PHE A 50 3.66 -3.89 17.09
N THR A 51 3.52 -2.81 17.86
CA THR A 51 4.63 -2.18 18.59
C THR A 51 5.24 -3.06 19.69
N ASP A 52 4.56 -4.11 20.11
CA ASP A 52 5.09 -5.12 21.01
C ASP A 52 6.22 -5.95 20.38
N GLN A 53 6.20 -6.15 19.06
CA GLN A 53 7.12 -7.01 18.32
C GLN A 53 8.04 -6.25 17.37
N PHE A 54 7.61 -5.10 16.85
CA PHE A 54 8.27 -4.36 15.79
C PHE A 54 8.43 -2.88 16.12
N ASP A 55 9.45 -2.27 15.56
CA ASP A 55 9.48 -0.84 15.29
C ASP A 55 8.77 -0.61 13.96
N CYS A 56 7.64 0.10 13.97
CA CYS A 56 6.80 0.25 12.79
C CYS A 56 7.15 1.54 12.06
N LEU A 57 7.52 1.43 10.77
CA LEU A 57 7.80 2.55 9.88
C LEU A 57 6.65 2.72 8.88
N LEU A 58 5.99 3.86 8.95
CA LEU A 58 4.97 4.27 8.00
C LEU A 58 5.53 5.39 7.14
N TYR A 59 5.25 5.40 5.83
CA TYR A 59 5.64 6.52 4.97
C TYR A 59 4.57 6.82 3.92
N ASP A 60 4.48 8.05 3.51
CA ASP A 60 3.63 8.46 2.40
C ASP A 60 4.42 8.34 1.09
N MET A 61 3.91 7.56 0.13
CA MET A 61 4.55 7.45 -1.18
C MET A 61 4.53 8.80 -1.91
N ARG A 62 5.53 9.02 -2.77
CA ARG A 62 5.70 10.23 -3.57
C ARG A 62 4.39 10.68 -4.23
N GLY A 63 4.01 11.95 -4.01
CA GLY A 63 2.80 12.59 -4.55
C GLY A 63 1.51 12.23 -3.83
N PHE A 64 1.58 11.42 -2.75
CA PHE A 64 0.44 11.08 -1.90
C PHE A 64 0.62 11.60 -0.48
N GLY A 65 -0.49 11.69 0.26
CA GLY A 65 -0.48 12.14 1.63
C GLY A 65 0.24 13.47 1.80
N ARG A 66 1.30 13.46 2.59
CA ARG A 66 2.17 14.63 2.86
C ARG A 66 3.43 14.68 2.00
N SER A 67 3.76 13.62 1.28
CA SER A 67 4.90 13.54 0.36
C SER A 67 4.60 14.20 -0.99
N ARG A 68 4.32 15.51 -0.94
CA ARG A 68 3.87 16.29 -2.10
C ARG A 68 5.01 16.55 -3.07
N LEU A 69 4.70 16.55 -4.36
CA LEU A 69 5.65 17.00 -5.36
C LEU A 69 5.99 18.50 -5.16
N PRO A 70 7.25 18.89 -5.31
CA PRO A 70 7.63 20.31 -5.30
C PRO A 70 6.91 21.08 -6.41
N ARG A 71 6.69 22.38 -6.21
CA ARG A 71 6.02 23.23 -7.19
C ARG A 71 6.86 24.47 -7.50
N PRO A 72 7.24 24.73 -8.76
CA PRO A 72 7.01 23.89 -9.95
C PRO A 72 7.72 22.54 -9.84
N ILE A 73 7.24 21.52 -10.58
CA ILE A 73 7.87 20.19 -10.58
C ILE A 73 9.21 20.30 -11.33
N PRO A 74 10.34 19.98 -10.69
CA PRO A 74 11.64 19.99 -11.39
C PRO A 74 11.70 18.88 -12.45
N PRO A 75 12.42 19.11 -13.58
CA PRO A 75 12.53 18.13 -14.66
C PRO A 75 13.05 16.74 -14.19
N GLU A 76 13.97 16.72 -13.24
CA GLU A 76 14.50 15.47 -12.66
C GLU A 76 13.47 14.70 -11.85
N VAL A 77 12.52 15.39 -11.20
CA VAL A 77 11.40 14.77 -10.49
C VAL A 77 10.34 14.27 -11.49
N GLU A 78 10.05 15.07 -12.52
CA GLU A 78 9.13 14.67 -13.60
C GLU A 78 9.65 13.43 -14.34
N ALA A 79 10.96 13.34 -14.57
CA ALA A 79 11.63 12.21 -15.22
C ALA A 79 11.54 10.89 -14.43
N LEU A 80 11.23 10.91 -13.13
CA LEU A 80 11.00 9.70 -12.35
C LEU A 80 9.80 8.89 -12.85
N GLY A 81 8.85 9.54 -13.51
CA GLY A 81 7.62 8.92 -14.00
C GLY A 81 6.73 8.39 -12.87
N TYR A 82 5.76 7.59 -13.26
CA TYR A 82 4.71 7.07 -12.36
C TYR A 82 4.59 5.54 -12.43
N GLU A 83 5.59 4.88 -12.98
CA GLU A 83 5.68 3.42 -13.00
C GLU A 83 5.90 2.89 -11.58
N LEU A 84 5.31 1.74 -11.26
CA LEU A 84 5.40 1.12 -9.93
C LEU A 84 6.86 0.81 -9.54
N ASP A 85 7.69 0.53 -10.52
CA ASP A 85 9.13 0.35 -10.41
C ASP A 85 9.82 1.54 -9.73
N SER A 86 9.43 2.76 -10.11
CA SER A 86 10.00 3.99 -9.56
C SER A 86 9.66 4.17 -8.07
N PHE A 87 8.47 3.73 -7.65
CA PHE A 87 8.08 3.74 -6.23
C PHE A 87 8.79 2.65 -5.42
N ALA A 88 9.10 1.50 -6.03
CA ALA A 88 9.93 0.48 -5.39
C ALA A 88 11.37 0.98 -5.16
N ASP A 89 11.92 1.73 -6.12
CA ASP A 89 13.24 2.36 -5.98
C ASP A 89 13.21 3.48 -4.91
N ASP A 90 12.13 4.27 -4.84
CA ASP A 90 11.95 5.28 -3.78
C ASP A 90 11.97 4.62 -2.39
N LEU A 91 11.31 3.45 -2.21
CA LEU A 91 11.36 2.69 -0.97
C LEU A 91 12.77 2.21 -0.64
N ALA A 92 13.52 1.69 -1.60
CA ALA A 92 14.90 1.26 -1.38
C ALA A 92 15.77 2.41 -0.86
N LEU A 93 15.68 3.56 -1.51
CA LEU A 93 16.41 4.77 -1.13
C LEU A 93 15.96 5.33 0.23
N LEU A 94 14.67 5.22 0.57
CA LEU A 94 14.16 5.59 1.89
C LEU A 94 14.80 4.74 2.99
N LEU A 95 14.84 3.42 2.79
CA LEU A 95 15.46 2.50 3.74
C LEU A 95 16.96 2.77 3.89
N ASP A 96 17.67 3.02 2.79
CA ASP A 96 19.10 3.36 2.81
C ASP A 96 19.36 4.66 3.56
N ALA A 97 18.57 5.69 3.31
CA ALA A 97 18.69 6.98 3.97
C ALA A 97 18.37 6.92 5.47
N LEU A 98 17.55 5.96 5.90
CA LEU A 98 17.24 5.70 7.31
C LEU A 98 18.21 4.68 7.96
N GLY A 99 19.19 4.13 7.20
CA GLY A 99 20.14 3.14 7.70
C GLY A 99 19.51 1.78 8.03
N ILE A 100 18.41 1.42 7.36
CA ILE A 100 17.67 0.18 7.60
C ILE A 100 18.11 -0.86 6.56
N GLU A 101 18.75 -1.93 6.99
CA GLU A 101 19.26 -2.97 6.10
C GLU A 101 18.17 -3.99 5.70
N LYS A 102 17.33 -4.40 6.63
CA LYS A 102 16.33 -5.45 6.43
C LYS A 102 15.03 -5.17 7.16
N VAL A 103 13.90 -5.53 6.53
CA VAL A 103 12.56 -5.19 7.01
C VAL A 103 11.59 -6.36 6.85
N TYR A 104 10.45 -6.25 7.51
CA TYR A 104 9.20 -6.89 7.15
C TYR A 104 8.33 -5.88 6.41
N LEU A 105 7.51 -6.33 5.47
CA LEU A 105 6.60 -5.44 4.72
C LEU A 105 5.13 -5.77 5.02
N ASN A 106 4.32 -4.72 5.15
CA ASN A 106 2.87 -4.81 5.13
C ASN A 106 2.32 -3.77 4.16
N ALA A 107 1.85 -4.22 3.01
CA ALA A 107 1.48 -3.38 1.88
C ALA A 107 0.02 -3.59 1.46
N HIS A 108 -0.63 -2.54 0.98
CA HIS A 108 -2.04 -2.56 0.61
C HIS A 108 -2.26 -2.09 -0.83
N SER A 109 -3.09 -2.83 -1.59
CA SER A 109 -3.59 -2.43 -2.90
C SER A 109 -2.43 -2.06 -3.86
N THR A 110 -2.39 -0.87 -4.44
CA THR A 110 -1.28 -0.38 -5.28
C THR A 110 0.08 -0.46 -4.57
N GLY A 111 0.12 -0.17 -3.26
CA GLY A 111 1.34 -0.38 -2.45
C GLY A 111 1.78 -1.84 -2.41
N GLY A 112 0.83 -2.79 -2.50
CA GLY A 112 1.13 -4.21 -2.66
C GLY A 112 1.83 -4.52 -3.98
N SER A 113 1.41 -3.88 -5.08
CA SER A 113 2.08 -4.03 -6.38
C SER A 113 3.49 -3.43 -6.37
N VAL A 114 3.68 -2.28 -5.70
CA VAL A 114 5.02 -1.72 -5.45
C VAL A 114 5.86 -2.69 -4.63
N ALA A 115 5.29 -3.30 -3.58
CA ALA A 115 5.98 -4.28 -2.75
C ALA A 115 6.40 -5.53 -3.54
N VAL A 116 5.57 -6.06 -4.44
CA VAL A 116 5.93 -7.22 -5.30
C VAL A 116 7.17 -6.91 -6.14
N ILE A 117 7.24 -5.74 -6.76
CA ILE A 117 8.41 -5.31 -7.53
C ILE A 117 9.63 -5.14 -6.61
N PHE A 118 9.44 -4.54 -5.43
CA PHE A 118 10.52 -4.39 -4.44
C PHE A 118 11.07 -5.74 -3.97
N LEU A 119 10.21 -6.72 -3.71
CA LEU A 119 10.57 -8.08 -3.30
C LEU A 119 11.44 -8.80 -4.33
N ASN A 120 11.17 -8.60 -5.62
CA ASN A 120 11.97 -9.21 -6.70
C ASN A 120 13.29 -8.47 -6.92
N ARG A 121 13.33 -7.15 -6.80
CA ARG A 121 14.56 -6.37 -6.98
C ARG A 121 15.51 -6.45 -5.78
N TYR A 122 14.97 -6.52 -4.58
CA TYR A 122 15.71 -6.44 -3.33
C TYR A 122 15.34 -7.56 -2.35
N PRO A 123 15.31 -8.85 -2.77
CA PRO A 123 14.82 -9.95 -1.91
C PRO A 123 15.61 -10.07 -0.60
N GLN A 124 16.90 -9.74 -0.61
CA GLN A 124 17.76 -9.77 0.58
C GLN A 124 17.39 -8.71 1.64
N ARG A 125 16.60 -7.70 1.26
CA ARG A 125 16.15 -6.61 2.14
C ARG A 125 14.87 -6.95 2.91
N VAL A 126 14.23 -8.09 2.63
CA VAL A 126 12.93 -8.43 3.23
C VAL A 126 12.95 -9.83 3.85
N GLU A 127 12.46 -9.93 5.07
CA GLU A 127 12.29 -11.23 5.77
C GLU A 127 10.98 -11.91 5.35
N ARG A 128 9.87 -11.18 5.44
CA ARG A 128 8.51 -11.62 5.06
C ARG A 128 7.69 -10.44 4.58
N ALA A 129 6.71 -10.70 3.73
CA ALA A 129 5.81 -9.68 3.22
C ALA A 129 4.35 -10.06 3.39
N ILE A 130 3.53 -9.07 3.70
CA ILE A 130 2.06 -9.16 3.73
C ILE A 130 1.55 -8.23 2.64
N LEU A 131 0.75 -8.79 1.74
CA LEU A 131 0.09 -8.07 0.65
C LEU A 131 -1.42 -8.12 0.87
N THR A 132 -2.03 -6.99 1.15
CA THR A 132 -3.46 -6.90 1.42
C THR A 132 -4.20 -6.35 0.22
N CYS A 133 -5.25 -7.04 -0.21
CA CYS A 133 -6.10 -6.66 -1.34
C CYS A 133 -5.27 -6.34 -2.59
N ASN A 134 -4.48 -7.32 -3.00
CA ASN A 134 -3.66 -7.29 -4.21
C ASN A 134 -3.90 -8.55 -5.04
N GLY A 135 -3.48 -8.56 -6.31
CA GLY A 135 -3.69 -9.68 -7.21
C GLY A 135 -3.34 -9.33 -8.65
N VAL A 136 -3.63 -10.25 -9.58
CA VAL A 136 -3.35 -10.10 -11.00
C VAL A 136 -4.64 -9.88 -11.78
N PHE A 137 -4.63 -8.89 -12.68
CA PHE A 137 -5.75 -8.61 -13.59
C PHE A 137 -5.49 -9.27 -14.94
N GLU A 138 -6.54 -9.88 -15.50
CA GLU A 138 -6.51 -10.25 -16.91
C GLU A 138 -6.70 -9.01 -17.78
N TYR A 139 -5.86 -8.89 -18.82
CA TYR A 139 -5.99 -7.77 -19.75
C TYR A 139 -7.29 -7.85 -20.56
N ASN A 140 -8.12 -6.82 -20.43
CA ASN A 140 -9.29 -6.59 -21.24
C ASN A 140 -9.27 -5.15 -21.76
N ALA A 141 -9.02 -4.99 -23.06
CA ALA A 141 -8.83 -3.67 -23.66
C ALA A 141 -10.03 -2.72 -23.47
N LEU A 142 -11.27 -3.23 -23.55
CA LEU A 142 -12.47 -2.42 -23.36
C LEU A 142 -12.66 -2.01 -21.89
N ALA A 143 -12.49 -2.97 -20.98
CA ALA A 143 -12.61 -2.72 -19.56
C ALA A 143 -11.54 -1.71 -19.09
N PHE A 144 -10.29 -1.87 -19.54
CA PHE A 144 -9.18 -0.96 -19.17
C PHE A 144 -9.38 0.44 -19.74
N LYS A 145 -9.81 0.55 -21.02
CA LYS A 145 -10.15 1.85 -21.61
C LYS A 145 -11.27 2.55 -20.86
N THR A 146 -12.31 1.80 -20.49
CA THR A 146 -13.44 2.32 -19.72
C THR A 146 -12.99 2.77 -18.33
N PHE A 147 -12.18 1.95 -17.65
CA PHE A 147 -11.60 2.28 -16.35
C PHE A 147 -10.76 3.57 -16.41
N HIS A 148 -9.85 3.68 -17.39
CA HIS A 148 -9.01 4.88 -17.56
C HIS A 148 -9.86 6.12 -17.85
N PHE A 149 -10.90 6.01 -18.67
CA PHE A 149 -11.80 7.12 -18.96
C PHE A 149 -12.48 7.64 -17.69
N PHE A 150 -13.10 6.77 -16.90
CA PHE A 150 -13.77 7.18 -15.66
C PHE A 150 -12.78 7.63 -14.59
N SER A 151 -11.66 6.96 -14.43
CA SER A 151 -10.60 7.35 -13.47
C SER A 151 -10.04 8.73 -13.79
N GLY A 152 -9.88 9.08 -15.08
CA GLY A 152 -9.46 10.41 -15.50
C GLY A 152 -10.39 11.50 -14.97
N TYR A 153 -11.72 11.30 -15.08
CA TYR A 153 -12.70 12.25 -14.53
C TYR A 153 -12.68 12.30 -13.01
N VAL A 154 -12.58 11.15 -12.35
CA VAL A 154 -12.51 11.05 -10.88
C VAL A 154 -11.28 11.79 -10.36
N VAL A 155 -10.13 11.65 -11.02
CA VAL A 155 -8.90 12.36 -10.63
C VAL A 155 -8.97 13.85 -10.99
N ALA A 156 -9.57 14.21 -12.12
CA ALA A 156 -9.69 15.62 -12.54
C ALA A 156 -10.65 16.43 -11.66
N PHE A 157 -11.76 15.81 -11.23
CA PHE A 157 -12.78 16.49 -10.43
C PHE A 157 -12.64 16.17 -8.94
N ARG A 158 -11.71 16.85 -8.27
CA ARG A 158 -11.43 16.71 -6.83
C ARG A 158 -11.43 18.08 -6.12
N PRO A 159 -12.53 18.84 -6.15
CA PRO A 159 -12.56 20.15 -5.51
C PRO A 159 -12.51 19.98 -3.99
N ARG A 160 -11.63 20.73 -3.33
CA ARG A 160 -11.38 20.62 -1.88
C ARG A 160 -12.62 20.88 -1.01
N TRP A 161 -13.64 21.53 -1.53
CA TRP A 161 -14.88 21.78 -0.80
C TRP A 161 -15.74 20.50 -0.59
N LEU A 162 -15.49 19.43 -1.35
CA LEU A 162 -16.20 18.14 -1.17
C LEU A 162 -16.10 17.63 0.26
N LYS A 163 -14.97 17.83 0.93
CA LYS A 163 -14.79 17.41 2.33
C LYS A 163 -15.73 18.12 3.33
N ASN A 164 -16.34 19.24 2.95
CA ASN A 164 -17.24 20.01 3.79
C ASN A 164 -18.71 19.63 3.60
N ILE A 165 -19.03 18.73 2.67
CA ILE A 165 -20.39 18.25 2.42
C ILE A 165 -20.66 17.06 3.35
N PRO A 166 -21.65 17.16 4.24
CA PRO A 166 -21.99 16.07 5.14
C PRO A 166 -22.32 14.77 4.39
N GLY A 167 -21.68 13.67 4.80
CA GLY A 167 -21.89 12.33 4.27
C GLY A 167 -21.19 12.00 2.96
N VAL A 168 -20.47 12.94 2.32
CA VAL A 168 -19.68 12.66 1.10
C VAL A 168 -18.52 11.71 1.40
N ASP A 169 -17.88 11.85 2.54
CA ASP A 169 -16.85 10.96 3.05
C ASP A 169 -17.33 9.51 3.15
N ARG A 170 -18.52 9.31 3.71
CA ARG A 170 -19.15 7.99 3.82
C ARG A 170 -19.55 7.44 2.47
N LEU A 171 -20.12 8.28 1.59
CA LEU A 171 -20.47 7.89 0.22
C LEU A 171 -19.24 7.50 -0.59
N PHE A 172 -18.14 8.27 -0.44
CA PHE A 172 -16.86 7.96 -1.07
C PHE A 172 -16.35 6.58 -0.67
N MET A 173 -16.39 6.25 0.65
CA MET A 173 -15.90 4.97 1.16
C MET A 173 -16.85 3.80 0.91
N ALA A 174 -18.13 4.02 0.60
CA ALA A 174 -19.14 2.96 0.47
C ALA A 174 -18.79 1.87 -0.57
N ARG A 175 -17.98 2.18 -1.57
CA ARG A 175 -17.52 1.21 -2.58
C ARG A 175 -16.36 0.36 -2.08
N PHE A 176 -15.61 0.86 -1.11
CA PHE A 176 -14.35 0.25 -0.64
C PHE A 176 -14.53 -0.61 0.59
N VAL A 177 -15.61 -0.41 1.35
CA VAL A 177 -15.80 -1.09 2.62
C VAL A 177 -17.14 -1.81 2.70
N ARG A 178 -17.14 -2.95 3.35
CA ARG A 178 -18.35 -3.72 3.70
C ARG A 178 -18.86 -3.34 5.08
N GLN A 179 -17.94 -3.21 6.04
CA GLN A 179 -18.24 -2.78 7.40
C GLN A 179 -18.07 -1.27 7.54
N PRO A 180 -18.94 -0.58 8.32
CA PRO A 180 -18.84 0.85 8.47
C PRO A 180 -17.56 1.23 9.23
N LEU A 181 -16.82 2.18 8.70
CA LEU A 181 -15.69 2.81 9.39
C LEU A 181 -16.17 3.98 10.25
N SER A 182 -15.31 4.42 11.17
CA SER A 182 -15.55 5.63 11.94
C SER A 182 -15.64 6.86 11.02
N GLN A 183 -16.36 7.89 11.45
CA GLN A 183 -16.45 9.15 10.71
C GLN A 183 -15.06 9.76 10.47
N ALA A 184 -14.18 9.72 11.48
CA ALA A 184 -12.81 10.22 11.35
C ALA A 184 -12.01 9.47 10.27
N ALA A 185 -12.15 8.14 10.17
CA ALA A 185 -11.51 7.35 9.13
C ALA A 185 -12.06 7.70 7.74
N ASN A 186 -13.38 7.75 7.56
CA ASN A 186 -13.98 8.12 6.28
C ASN A 186 -13.50 9.50 5.81
N GLN A 187 -13.47 10.47 6.73
CA GLN A 187 -12.99 11.82 6.41
C GLN A 187 -11.51 11.84 6.05
N ALA A 188 -10.67 11.08 6.76
CA ALA A 188 -9.25 10.96 6.46
C ALA A 188 -9.01 10.41 5.05
N PHE A 189 -9.73 9.35 4.65
CA PHE A 189 -9.65 8.82 3.30
C PHE A 189 -10.06 9.81 2.21
N LEU A 190 -11.16 10.53 2.43
CA LEU A 190 -11.60 11.56 1.49
C LEU A 190 -10.56 12.69 1.38
N GLU A 191 -9.99 13.13 2.50
CA GLU A 191 -8.96 14.16 2.51
C GLU A 191 -7.69 13.71 1.78
N ASP A 192 -7.22 12.47 2.01
CA ASP A 192 -6.07 11.92 1.32
C ASP A 192 -6.28 11.86 -0.19
N PHE A 193 -7.46 11.40 -0.63
CA PHE A 193 -7.84 11.41 -2.03
C PHE A 193 -7.83 12.82 -2.64
N LEU A 194 -8.37 13.81 -1.92
CA LEU A 194 -8.42 15.21 -2.38
C LEU A 194 -7.03 15.88 -2.37
N MET A 195 -6.12 15.40 -1.53
CA MET A 195 -4.76 15.93 -1.39
C MET A 195 -3.77 15.34 -2.40
N ALA A 196 -3.98 14.11 -2.87
CA ALA A 196 -3.05 13.46 -3.80
C ALA A 196 -2.70 14.35 -5.00
N ASP A 197 -1.43 14.41 -5.38
CA ASP A 197 -1.00 15.19 -6.54
C ASP A 197 -1.65 14.65 -7.82
N HIS A 198 -2.12 15.57 -8.66
CA HIS A 198 -2.92 15.20 -9.84
C HIS A 198 -2.13 14.28 -10.78
N GLU A 199 -0.90 14.64 -11.05
CA GLU A 199 -0.02 13.95 -11.98
C GLU A 199 0.29 12.52 -11.50
N VAL A 200 0.54 12.39 -10.20
CA VAL A 200 0.84 11.09 -9.58
C VAL A 200 -0.40 10.22 -9.48
N ALA A 201 -1.52 10.79 -9.02
CA ALA A 201 -2.77 10.04 -8.91
C ALA A 201 -3.25 9.52 -10.28
N LEU A 202 -3.13 10.33 -11.33
CA LEU A 202 -3.51 9.92 -12.68
C LEU A 202 -2.50 8.93 -13.28
N GLY A 203 -1.21 9.25 -13.17
CA GLY A 203 -0.13 8.42 -13.72
C GLY A 203 -0.13 7.02 -13.13
N THR A 204 -0.23 6.89 -11.81
CA THR A 204 -0.25 5.58 -11.12
C THR A 204 -1.50 4.75 -11.43
N VAL A 205 -2.67 5.38 -11.69
CA VAL A 205 -3.85 4.67 -12.19
C VAL A 205 -3.57 4.08 -13.57
N TYR A 206 -2.96 4.84 -14.46
CA TYR A 206 -2.69 4.38 -15.82
C TYR A 206 -1.60 3.33 -15.88
N THR A 207 -0.61 3.37 -14.99
CA THR A 207 0.46 2.38 -14.95
C THR A 207 0.04 1.10 -14.23
N ALA A 208 -0.62 1.19 -13.06
CA ALA A 208 -1.06 0.04 -12.28
C ALA A 208 -2.16 -0.79 -12.97
N VAL A 209 -3.03 -0.15 -13.77
CA VAL A 209 -4.09 -0.82 -14.55
C VAL A 209 -3.78 -0.65 -16.03
N SER A 210 -2.72 -1.29 -16.50
CA SER A 210 -2.27 -1.23 -17.89
C SER A 210 -2.10 -2.63 -18.48
N LYS A 211 -2.02 -2.69 -19.82
CA LYS A 211 -1.67 -3.95 -20.49
C LYS A 211 -0.33 -4.48 -19.99
N ARG A 212 0.66 -3.60 -19.84
CA ARG A 212 1.98 -3.93 -19.32
C ARG A 212 1.87 -4.57 -17.92
N ALA A 213 1.17 -3.92 -17.00
CA ALA A 213 0.99 -4.45 -15.64
C ALA A 213 0.26 -5.81 -15.65
N ALA A 214 -0.77 -5.98 -16.47
CA ALA A 214 -1.49 -7.25 -16.59
C ALA A 214 -0.63 -8.40 -17.17
N GLU A 215 0.34 -8.08 -18.03
CA GLU A 215 1.27 -9.05 -18.61
C GLU A 215 2.48 -9.33 -17.69
N GLU A 216 2.99 -8.33 -16.99
CA GLU A 216 4.19 -8.43 -16.16
C GLU A 216 3.90 -8.97 -14.74
N MET A 217 2.83 -8.52 -14.08
CA MET A 217 2.55 -8.89 -12.69
C MET A 217 2.43 -10.41 -12.44
N PRO A 218 1.86 -11.24 -13.33
CA PRO A 218 1.90 -12.69 -13.16
C PRO A 218 3.33 -13.25 -13.05
N HIS A 219 4.25 -12.71 -13.84
CA HIS A 219 5.67 -13.10 -13.78
C HIS A 219 6.33 -12.61 -12.50
N GLU A 220 6.01 -11.40 -12.07
CA GLU A 220 6.50 -10.85 -10.80
C GLU A 220 6.07 -11.72 -9.61
N PHE A 221 4.81 -12.13 -9.54
CA PHE A 221 4.33 -13.05 -8.49
C PHE A 221 5.02 -14.43 -8.57
N ALA A 222 5.21 -14.97 -9.77
CA ALA A 222 5.86 -16.27 -9.97
C ALA A 222 7.32 -16.30 -9.51
N GLN A 223 8.03 -15.16 -9.54
CA GLN A 223 9.45 -15.05 -9.21
C GLN A 223 9.72 -14.75 -7.72
N LEU A 224 8.69 -14.48 -6.91
CA LEU A 224 8.89 -14.16 -5.50
C LEU A 224 9.66 -15.26 -4.76
N THR A 225 10.74 -14.89 -4.10
CA THR A 225 11.54 -15.80 -3.27
C THR A 225 11.31 -15.58 -1.78
N VAL A 226 10.76 -14.44 -1.40
CA VAL A 226 10.43 -14.07 -0.02
C VAL A 226 9.08 -14.68 0.37
N PRO A 227 8.96 -15.33 1.54
CA PRO A 227 7.68 -15.80 2.05
C PRO A 227 6.66 -14.65 2.11
N THR A 228 5.50 -14.86 1.50
CA THR A 228 4.50 -13.81 1.31
C THR A 228 3.11 -14.28 1.71
N LEU A 229 2.42 -13.49 2.52
CA LEU A 229 1.02 -13.69 2.85
C LEU A 229 0.16 -12.72 2.04
N LEU A 230 -0.71 -13.25 1.20
CA LEU A 230 -1.70 -12.47 0.45
C LEU A 230 -3.05 -12.53 1.16
N ILE A 231 -3.59 -11.39 1.55
CA ILE A 231 -4.88 -11.26 2.23
C ILE A 231 -5.87 -10.58 1.30
N SER A 232 -7.03 -11.19 1.10
CA SER A 232 -8.15 -10.60 0.35
C SER A 232 -9.37 -10.41 1.25
N GLY A 233 -10.17 -9.37 0.98
CA GLY A 233 -11.51 -9.24 1.55
C GLY A 233 -12.53 -10.01 0.71
N GLU A 234 -13.46 -10.71 1.37
CA GLU A 234 -14.48 -11.55 0.69
C GLU A 234 -15.34 -10.75 -0.29
N PHE A 235 -15.67 -9.50 0.05
CA PHE A 235 -16.54 -8.62 -0.72
C PHE A 235 -15.79 -7.46 -1.41
N ASP A 236 -14.50 -7.60 -1.59
CA ASP A 236 -13.71 -6.56 -2.29
C ASP A 236 -14.16 -6.43 -3.74
N GLN A 237 -14.68 -5.25 -4.08
CA GLN A 237 -15.14 -4.89 -5.43
C GLN A 237 -14.05 -4.21 -6.27
N ILE A 238 -12.94 -3.85 -5.65
CA ILE A 238 -11.81 -3.20 -6.32
C ILE A 238 -10.84 -4.27 -6.81
N ILE A 239 -10.43 -5.19 -5.93
CA ILE A 239 -9.59 -6.35 -6.24
C ILE A 239 -10.28 -7.60 -5.67
N PRO A 240 -11.21 -8.20 -6.43
CA PRO A 240 -11.91 -9.41 -6.00
C PRO A 240 -10.95 -10.50 -5.52
N ALA A 241 -11.33 -11.23 -4.47
CA ALA A 241 -10.51 -12.27 -3.85
C ALA A 241 -10.00 -13.33 -4.84
N GLU A 242 -10.70 -13.54 -5.95
CA GLU A 242 -10.29 -14.44 -7.03
C GLU A 242 -8.98 -14.02 -7.68
N LEU A 243 -8.75 -12.70 -7.84
CA LEU A 243 -7.50 -12.17 -8.41
C LEU A 243 -6.31 -12.42 -7.48
N GLY A 244 -6.54 -12.37 -6.16
CA GLY A 244 -5.55 -12.76 -5.16
C GLY A 244 -5.28 -14.27 -5.17
N ARG A 245 -6.32 -15.10 -5.31
CA ARG A 245 -6.18 -16.54 -5.44
C ARG A 245 -5.37 -16.91 -6.69
N THR A 246 -5.64 -16.27 -7.81
CA THR A 246 -4.90 -16.46 -9.05
C THR A 246 -3.42 -16.08 -8.87
N ALA A 247 -3.15 -14.93 -8.23
CA ALA A 247 -1.79 -14.49 -7.96
C ALA A 247 -1.02 -15.50 -7.07
N ALA A 248 -1.64 -16.00 -6.01
CA ALA A 248 -1.04 -16.99 -5.13
C ALA A 248 -0.76 -18.32 -5.83
N ALA A 249 -1.57 -18.71 -6.82
CA ALA A 249 -1.37 -19.96 -7.55
C ALA A 249 -0.10 -19.97 -8.44
N PHE A 250 0.53 -18.84 -8.68
CA PHE A 250 1.79 -18.79 -9.43
C PHE A 250 3.02 -19.21 -8.61
N ASN A 251 2.93 -19.26 -7.27
CA ASN A 251 4.10 -19.48 -6.43
C ASN A 251 3.72 -20.07 -5.07
N ASP A 252 4.35 -21.20 -4.71
CA ASP A 252 4.12 -21.93 -3.46
C ASP A 252 4.61 -21.19 -2.19
N LYS A 253 5.39 -20.13 -2.34
CA LYS A 253 5.80 -19.23 -1.24
C LYS A 253 4.74 -18.20 -0.87
N ILE A 254 3.62 -18.17 -1.60
CA ILE A 254 2.53 -17.25 -1.35
C ILE A 254 1.38 -18.00 -0.69
N GLU A 255 1.14 -17.71 0.58
CA GLU A 255 -0.08 -18.12 1.27
C GLU A 255 -1.22 -17.16 0.93
N HIS A 256 -2.44 -17.67 0.70
CA HIS A 256 -3.60 -16.83 0.43
C HIS A 256 -4.71 -17.07 1.43
N ILE A 257 -5.18 -15.99 2.04
CA ILE A 257 -6.28 -16.01 3.02
C ILE A 257 -7.35 -14.99 2.60
N VAL A 258 -8.61 -15.38 2.75
CA VAL A 258 -9.76 -14.49 2.54
C VAL A 258 -10.41 -14.19 3.90
N ILE A 259 -10.44 -12.90 4.29
CA ILE A 259 -11.12 -12.47 5.51
C ILE A 259 -12.60 -12.23 5.18
N LYS A 260 -13.47 -12.98 5.87
CA LYS A 260 -14.92 -12.94 5.65
C LYS A 260 -15.52 -11.61 6.08
N ASN A 261 -16.63 -11.22 5.44
CA ASN A 261 -17.40 -10.01 5.75
C ASN A 261 -16.61 -8.70 5.64
N THR A 262 -15.46 -8.69 4.96
CA THR A 262 -14.66 -7.50 4.68
C THR A 262 -14.59 -7.22 3.18
N ALA A 263 -14.24 -5.98 2.83
CA ALA A 263 -13.99 -5.58 1.45
C ALA A 263 -12.53 -5.14 1.26
N HIS A 264 -12.29 -3.92 0.76
CA HIS A 264 -10.94 -3.48 0.34
C HIS A 264 -10.01 -3.09 1.52
N PHE A 265 -10.55 -2.96 2.74
CA PHE A 265 -9.76 -2.57 3.92
C PHE A 265 -9.94 -3.56 5.09
N PRO A 266 -9.63 -4.88 4.92
CA PRO A 266 -9.85 -5.87 5.97
C PRO A 266 -9.13 -5.52 7.28
N MET A 267 -7.98 -4.81 7.23
CA MET A 267 -7.25 -4.33 8.40
C MET A 267 -8.01 -3.28 9.23
N LEU A 268 -9.05 -2.67 8.67
CA LEU A 268 -9.92 -1.70 9.35
C LEU A 268 -11.32 -2.26 9.61
N GLU A 269 -11.76 -3.21 8.80
CA GLU A 269 -13.12 -3.78 8.83
C GLU A 269 -13.25 -4.95 9.80
N ASP A 270 -12.21 -5.79 9.92
CA ASP A 270 -12.09 -6.88 10.89
C ASP A 270 -10.65 -6.92 11.44
N VAL A 271 -10.39 -5.96 12.32
CA VAL A 271 -9.06 -5.73 12.90
C VAL A 271 -8.55 -6.96 13.62
N GLU A 272 -9.41 -7.66 14.38
CA GLU A 272 -9.02 -8.82 15.18
C GLU A 272 -8.54 -9.97 14.29
N THR A 273 -9.34 -10.37 13.29
CA THR A 273 -8.98 -11.43 12.36
C THR A 273 -7.72 -11.04 11.57
N TYR A 274 -7.63 -9.80 11.10
CA TYR A 274 -6.45 -9.32 10.37
C TYR A 274 -5.17 -9.42 11.21
N LEU A 275 -5.20 -8.95 12.44
CA LEU A 275 -4.04 -9.00 13.35
C LEU A 275 -3.66 -10.43 13.71
N ASN A 276 -4.63 -11.31 13.94
CA ASN A 276 -4.35 -12.71 14.27
C ASN A 276 -3.63 -13.42 13.12
N VAL A 277 -4.14 -13.27 11.89
CA VAL A 277 -3.57 -13.89 10.69
C VAL A 277 -2.16 -13.35 10.42
N THR A 278 -1.99 -12.02 10.44
CA THR A 278 -0.70 -11.39 10.16
C THR A 278 0.34 -11.70 11.22
N ARG A 279 -0.02 -11.70 12.50
CA ARG A 279 0.87 -12.08 13.61
C ARG A 279 1.31 -13.54 13.53
N SER A 280 0.40 -14.45 13.19
CA SER A 280 0.75 -15.87 12.99
C SER A 280 1.82 -16.00 11.92
N PHE A 281 1.57 -15.44 10.76
CA PHE A 281 2.51 -15.47 9.63
C PHE A 281 3.88 -14.85 9.98
N LEU A 282 3.92 -13.70 10.65
CA LEU A 282 5.17 -13.04 10.99
C LEU A 282 5.99 -13.78 12.07
N ARG A 283 5.38 -14.59 12.92
CA ARG A 283 6.05 -15.36 14.00
C ARG A 283 6.73 -16.64 13.51
N GLU A 284 6.28 -17.23 12.42
CA GLU A 284 6.80 -18.53 11.93
C GLU A 284 8.31 -18.49 11.60
N SER A 285 8.90 -17.32 11.45
CA SER A 285 10.35 -17.18 11.27
C SER A 285 11.18 -17.40 12.52
N ALA A 286 10.60 -17.25 13.72
CA ALA A 286 11.34 -17.38 14.99
C ALA A 286 11.64 -18.83 15.38
N ILE A 287 11.01 -19.79 14.71
CA ILE A 287 11.11 -21.23 15.05
C ILE A 287 12.04 -21.98 14.09
N ALA A 288 12.41 -21.39 12.97
CA ALA A 288 13.19 -22.04 11.89
C ALA A 288 14.70 -21.73 11.90
N SER A 289 15.25 -21.15 12.98
CA SER A 289 16.71 -21.03 13.13
C SER A 289 17.17 -22.06 14.15
N PRO A 290 17.91 -23.11 13.72
CA PRO A 290 18.50 -24.10 14.63
C PRO A 290 19.66 -23.50 15.44
#